data_3b38e4215d52ba717b8b1b7147e33133
#
_entry.id   3b38e4215d52ba717b8b1b7147e33133
#
_cell.length_a   1.000
_cell.length_b   1.000
_cell.length_c   1.000
_cell.angle_alpha   90.00
_cell.angle_beta   90.00
_cell.angle_gamma   90.00
#
_symmetry.space_group_name_H-M   'P 1'
#
loop_
_entity.id
_entity.type
_entity.pdbx_description
1 polymer ?
#
loop_
_entity_poly.entity_id
_entity_poly.type
_entity_poly.pdbx_seq_one_letter_code
_entity_poly.pdbx_strand_id
1 'polypeptide(L)' 'MTLKANDRVIVTRPDGTIFKGVFAFSTGKNCLIYVREGTFKGLVTVCESRVIKEVEEEE' A
#
# COMPACT_ATOMS: atom_id res chain seq x y z
N MET A 1 -9.72 8.24 5.06
CA MET A 1 -9.57 6.78 5.18
C MET A 1 -8.53 6.44 6.23
N THR A 2 -8.81 5.46 7.04
CA THR A 2 -7.92 5.09 8.13
C THR A 2 -7.36 3.69 7.87
N LEU A 3 -6.04 3.59 7.88
CA LEU A 3 -5.37 2.32 7.70
C LEU A 3 -4.64 1.97 8.98
N LYS A 4 -4.54 0.69 9.22
CA LYS A 4 -3.85 0.18 10.39
C LYS A 4 -2.67 -0.65 9.95
N ALA A 5 -1.69 -0.79 10.83
CA ALA A 5 -0.56 -1.65 10.54
C ALA A 5 -1.06 -3.04 10.18
N ASN A 6 -0.44 -3.62 9.18
CA ASN A 6 -0.78 -4.96 8.68
C ASN A 6 -2.02 -5.01 7.80
N ASP A 7 -2.66 -3.89 7.51
CA ASP A 7 -3.73 -3.88 6.56
C ASP A 7 -3.17 -4.11 5.18
N ARG A 8 -3.84 -4.92 4.39
CA ARG A 8 -3.44 -5.14 3.02
C ARG A 8 -3.91 -3.99 2.16
N VAL A 9 -3.05 -3.52 1.30
CA VAL A 9 -3.36 -2.37 0.47
C VAL A 9 -2.91 -2.62 -0.96
N ILE A 10 -3.52 -1.85 -1.85
CA ILE A 10 -3.17 -1.88 -3.26
C ILE A 10 -2.68 -0.48 -3.60
N VAL A 11 -1.53 -0.42 -4.23
CA VAL A 11 -0.91 0.85 -4.58
C VAL A 11 -0.91 1.02 -6.08
N THR A 12 -1.37 2.18 -6.54
CA THR A 12 -1.38 2.53 -7.95
C THR A 12 -0.28 3.55 -8.19
N ARG A 13 0.60 3.26 -9.12
CA ARG A 13 1.68 4.18 -9.44
C ARG A 13 1.26 5.12 -10.56
N PRO A 14 1.92 6.27 -10.65
CA PRO A 14 1.57 7.24 -11.69
C PRO A 14 1.66 6.68 -13.11
N ASP A 15 2.52 5.69 -13.30
CA ASP A 15 2.67 5.11 -14.64
C ASP A 15 1.63 4.05 -14.94
N GLY A 16 0.69 3.84 -14.02
CA GLY A 16 -0.36 2.87 -14.24
C GLY A 16 -0.08 1.51 -13.64
N THR A 17 1.10 1.31 -13.11
CA THR A 17 1.46 0.04 -12.50
C THR A 17 0.76 -0.11 -11.15
N ILE A 18 0.34 -1.33 -10.85
CA ILE A 18 -0.34 -1.62 -9.59
C ILE A 18 0.43 -2.70 -8.87
N PHE A 19 0.62 -2.53 -7.56
CA PHE A 19 1.21 -3.59 -6.78
C PHE A 19 0.52 -3.64 -5.43
N LYS A 20 0.68 -4.77 -4.74
CA LYS A 20 0.06 -4.99 -3.46
C LYS A 20 1.11 -5.03 -2.38
N GLY A 21 0.71 -4.61 -1.20
CA GLY A 21 1.61 -4.62 -0.07
C GLY A 21 0.84 -4.58 1.22
N VAL A 22 1.58 -4.36 2.30
CA VAL A 22 0.99 -4.30 3.63
C VAL A 22 1.33 -2.94 4.22
N PHE A 23 0.32 -2.28 4.74
CA PHE A 23 0.51 -0.96 5.32
C PHE A 23 1.37 -1.06 6.57
N ALA A 24 2.37 -0.22 6.67
CA ALA A 24 3.22 -0.18 7.85
C ALA A 24 2.85 1.00 8.73
N PHE A 25 3.01 2.20 8.20
CA PHE A 25 2.60 3.39 8.94
C PHE A 25 2.61 4.56 7.98
N SER A 26 2.07 5.68 8.42
CA SER A 26 2.01 6.86 7.57
C SER A 26 2.78 7.99 8.23
N THR A 27 3.33 8.87 7.39
CA THR A 27 4.01 10.07 7.85
C THR A 27 3.50 11.21 7.00
N GLY A 28 2.78 12.13 7.62
CA GLY A 28 2.22 13.23 6.88
C GLY A 28 1.28 12.74 5.81
N LYS A 29 1.59 13.04 4.57
CA LYS A 29 0.74 12.65 3.45
C LYS A 29 1.23 11.40 2.74
N ASN A 30 2.27 10.78 3.28
CA ASN A 30 2.83 9.59 2.66
C ASN A 30 2.55 8.38 3.51
N CYS A 31 2.52 7.23 2.85
CA CYS A 31 2.35 5.96 3.51
C CYS A 31 3.55 5.10 3.21
N LEU A 32 3.97 4.34 4.21
CA LEU A 32 5.03 3.38 4.02
C LEU A 32 4.40 2.01 3.92
N ILE A 33 4.68 1.33 2.82
CA ILE A 33 4.08 0.05 2.50
C ILE A 33 5.18 -0.98 2.40
N TYR A 34 4.96 -2.12 3.00
CA TYR A 34 5.90 -3.21 2.93
C TYR A 34 5.48 -4.16 1.82
N VAL A 35 6.35 -4.32 0.84
CA VAL A 35 6.08 -5.18 -0.31
C VAL A 35 6.92 -6.44 -0.14
N ARG A 36 6.27 -7.58 -0.11
CA ARG A 36 6.93 -8.83 0.22
C ARG A 36 7.67 -9.45 -0.96
N GLU A 37 7.24 -9.18 -2.16
CA GLU A 37 7.88 -9.77 -3.31
C GLU A 37 7.63 -8.92 -4.53
N GLY A 38 8.40 -9.15 -5.56
CA GLY A 38 8.26 -8.41 -6.80
C GLY A 38 9.37 -7.40 -6.97
N THR A 39 9.20 -6.56 -7.98
CA THR A 39 10.20 -5.55 -8.30
C THR A 39 10.39 -4.55 -7.18
N PHE A 40 9.33 -4.28 -6.44
CA PHE A 40 9.37 -3.26 -5.41
C PHE A 40 9.50 -3.85 -4.02
N LYS A 41 10.08 -5.02 -3.93
CA LYS A 41 10.25 -5.68 -2.66
C LYS A 41 10.93 -4.76 -1.65
N GLY A 42 10.39 -4.74 -0.43
CA GLY A 42 10.94 -3.93 0.63
C GLY A 42 9.96 -2.86 1.04
N LEU A 43 10.47 -1.89 1.79
CA LEU A 43 9.63 -0.80 2.29
C LEU A 43 9.63 0.32 1.28
N VAL A 44 8.47 0.69 0.81
CA VAL A 44 8.35 1.75 -0.18
C VAL A 44 7.49 2.86 0.38
N THR A 45 7.77 4.08 -0.05
CA THR A 45 7.01 5.25 0.35
C THR A 45 6.14 5.69 -0.80
N VAL A 46 4.85 5.83 -0.56
CA VAL A 46 3.93 6.25 -1.60
C VAL A 46 3.01 7.32 -1.05
N CYS A 47 2.45 8.10 -1.96
CA CYS A 47 1.50 9.12 -1.57
C CYS A 47 0.22 8.48 -1.08
N GLU A 48 -0.36 9.05 -0.05
CA GLU A 48 -1.56 8.49 0.55
C GLU A 48 -2.68 8.33 -0.48
N SER A 49 -2.78 9.26 -1.41
CA SER A 49 -3.84 9.21 -2.39
C SER A 49 -3.69 8.06 -3.37
N ARG A 50 -2.54 7.41 -3.37
CA ARG A 50 -2.29 6.28 -4.26
C ARG A 50 -2.55 4.94 -3.61
N VAL A 51 -2.95 4.94 -2.35
CA VAL A 51 -3.10 3.71 -1.59
C VAL A 51 -4.57 3.43 -1.38
N ILE A 52 -4.98 2.21 -1.68
CA ILE A 52 -6.35 1.78 -1.48
C ILE A 52 -6.32 0.52 -0.64
N LYS A 53 -7.16 0.49 0.38
CA LYS A 53 -7.25 -0.68 1.21
C LYS A 53 -7.85 -1.82 0.41
N GLU A 54 -7.19 -2.97 0.46
CA GLU A 54 -7.70 -4.13 -0.25
C GLU A 54 -8.84 -4.73 0.54
N VAL A 55 -9.96 -4.92 -0.11
CA VAL A 55 -11.13 -5.49 0.51
C VAL A 55 -11.14 -6.97 0.19
N GLU A 56 -11.13 -7.78 1.24
CA GLU A 56 -11.21 -9.21 1.04
C GLU A 56 -12.64 -9.63 1.02
N GLU A 57 -12.99 -10.36 -0.02
CA GLU A 57 -14.33 -10.89 -0.10
C GLU A 57 -14.46 -12.07 0.79
N GLU A 58 -15.44 -12.02 1.61
CA GLU A 58 -15.71 -13.14 2.48
C GLU A 58 -16.88 -13.89 1.96
N GLU A 59 -16.78 -15.15 1.93
CA GLU A 59 -17.89 -15.92 1.37
C GLU A 59 -18.86 -16.34 2.36
#